data_d92521a771a77b5509f442ab316fb77b
#
_entry.id   d92521a771a77b5509f442ab316fb77b
#
_cell.length_a   1.000
_cell.length_b   1.000
_cell.length_c   1.000
_cell.angle_alpha   90.00
_cell.angle_beta   90.00
_cell.angle_gamma   90.00
#
_symmetry.space_group_name_H-M   'P 1'
#
loop_
_entity.id
_entity.type
_entity.pdbx_description
1 polymer ?
#
loop_
_entity_poly.entity_id
_entity_poly.type
_entity_poly.pdbx_seq_one_letter_code
_entity_poly.pdbx_strand_id
1 'polypeptide(L)'
;MKKYLLLILLFSTNCSQNIGSEKAVSTTLDNLHLYASQADGKKYIDLFSEDAVFFGTDINERWPKEDFRTYALARFENGVGWTYYMKERNIFFSDDEKTAWFDEILISKKYGEFRGTGALKIVKNKWKITQYNLLLPIPNDLMKKYSEEIKDYYKKN
;
A
#
# COMPACT_ATOMS: atom_id res chain seq x y z
N MET A 1 -20.27 -63.24 14.70
CA MET A 1 -20.62 -61.80 14.60
C MET A 1 -19.32 -61.01 14.43
N LYS A 2 -19.01 -60.57 13.19
CA LYS A 2 -17.81 -59.80 12.86
C LYS A 2 -18.14 -58.30 13.05
N LYS A 3 -17.47 -57.63 13.99
CA LYS A 3 -17.55 -56.17 14.19
C LYS A 3 -16.63 -55.49 13.19
N TYR A 4 -17.18 -54.72 12.24
CA TYR A 4 -16.43 -53.87 11.35
C TYR A 4 -16.19 -52.56 12.08
N LEU A 5 -14.91 -52.24 12.36
CA LEU A 5 -14.46 -50.97 12.88
C LEU A 5 -14.32 -49.99 11.71
N LEU A 6 -15.24 -49.04 11.63
CA LEU A 6 -15.20 -47.98 10.61
C LEU A 6 -14.20 -46.90 11.04
N LEU A 7 -13.03 -46.87 10.37
CA LEU A 7 -12.00 -45.85 10.59
C LEU A 7 -12.39 -44.60 9.79
N ILE A 8 -12.92 -43.58 10.47
CA ILE A 8 -13.20 -42.29 9.84
C ILE A 8 -11.89 -41.54 9.77
N LEU A 9 -11.28 -41.45 8.58
CA LEU A 9 -10.17 -40.54 8.29
C LEU A 9 -10.73 -39.12 8.18
N LEU A 10 -10.50 -38.29 9.21
CA LEU A 10 -10.71 -36.87 9.14
C LEU A 10 -9.59 -36.23 8.29
N PHE A 11 -9.90 -35.96 7.03
CA PHE A 11 -9.07 -35.07 6.20
C PHE A 11 -9.25 -33.65 6.69
N SER A 12 -8.34 -33.20 7.56
CA SER A 12 -8.16 -31.78 7.81
C SER A 12 -7.59 -31.13 6.54
N THR A 13 -8.44 -30.52 5.74
CA THR A 13 -8.00 -29.63 4.67
C THR A 13 -7.36 -28.42 5.34
N ASN A 14 -6.05 -28.45 5.54
CA ASN A 14 -5.26 -27.26 5.81
C ASN A 14 -5.43 -26.36 4.59
N CYS A 15 -6.32 -25.37 4.69
CA CYS A 15 -6.34 -24.23 3.81
C CYS A 15 -5.09 -23.40 4.15
N SER A 16 -3.92 -23.81 3.65
CA SER A 16 -2.74 -22.96 3.67
C SER A 16 -3.08 -21.79 2.78
N GLN A 17 -3.42 -20.65 3.39
CA GLN A 17 -3.43 -19.38 2.66
C GLN A 17 -2.05 -19.25 2.05
N ASN A 18 -1.99 -19.22 0.73
CA ASN A 18 -0.75 -19.08 -0.03
C ASN A 18 -0.24 -17.66 0.21
N ILE A 19 0.56 -17.48 1.28
CA ILE A 19 1.01 -16.19 1.80
C ILE A 19 1.88 -15.48 0.74
N GLY A 20 2.60 -16.25 -0.11
CA GLY A 20 3.41 -15.74 -1.22
C GLY A 20 2.63 -15.44 -2.51
N SER A 21 1.32 -15.24 -2.46
CA SER A 21 0.55 -15.02 -3.69
C SER A 21 0.38 -13.53 -4.01
N GLU A 22 0.39 -13.21 -5.30
CA GLU A 22 0.05 -11.89 -5.84
C GLU A 22 -1.29 -11.38 -5.27
N LYS A 23 -2.27 -12.27 -5.12
CA LYS A 23 -3.56 -11.96 -4.50
C LYS A 23 -3.43 -11.45 -3.07
N ALA A 24 -2.52 -12.00 -2.26
CA ALA A 24 -2.34 -11.57 -0.88
C ALA A 24 -1.71 -10.16 -0.79
N VAL A 25 -0.74 -9.88 -1.65
CA VAL A 25 -0.14 -8.53 -1.78
C VAL A 25 -1.18 -7.55 -2.30
N SER A 26 -1.90 -7.90 -3.38
CA SER A 26 -2.95 -7.06 -3.96
C SER A 26 -4.03 -6.72 -2.93
N THR A 27 -4.49 -7.71 -2.15
CA THR A 27 -5.46 -7.48 -1.06
C THR A 27 -4.93 -6.49 -0.02
N THR A 28 -3.64 -6.54 0.33
CA THR A 28 -3.04 -5.58 1.27
C THR A 28 -3.08 -4.15 0.72
N LEU A 29 -2.78 -3.98 -0.57
CA LEU A 29 -2.82 -2.69 -1.26
C LEU A 29 -4.26 -2.20 -1.47
N ASP A 30 -5.21 -3.09 -1.78
CA ASP A 30 -6.63 -2.73 -1.86
C ASP A 30 -7.16 -2.23 -0.51
N ASN A 31 -6.76 -2.89 0.58
CA ASN A 31 -7.09 -2.46 1.93
C ASN A 31 -6.45 -1.11 2.28
N LEU A 32 -5.26 -0.79 1.75
CA LEU A 32 -4.65 0.53 1.91
C LEU A 32 -5.58 1.63 1.38
N HIS A 33 -6.05 1.50 0.15
CA HIS A 33 -6.95 2.47 -0.46
C HIS A 33 -8.33 2.49 0.20
N LEU A 34 -8.85 1.32 0.56
CA LEU A 34 -10.15 1.19 1.23
C LEU A 34 -10.14 1.90 2.60
N TYR A 35 -9.18 1.58 3.46
CA TYR A 35 -9.12 2.17 4.80
C TYR A 35 -8.80 3.66 4.77
N ALA A 36 -7.97 4.10 3.82
CA ALA A 36 -7.74 5.52 3.58
C ALA A 36 -9.02 6.25 3.19
N SER A 37 -9.85 5.68 2.29
CA SER A 37 -11.12 6.28 1.86
C SER A 37 -12.16 6.34 2.95
N GLN A 38 -12.12 5.39 3.89
CA GLN A 38 -13.03 5.30 5.04
C GLN A 38 -12.53 6.09 6.27
N ALA A 39 -11.35 6.70 6.20
CA ALA A 39 -10.67 7.32 7.33
C ALA A 39 -10.49 6.34 8.53
N ASP A 40 -10.35 5.02 8.27
CA ASP A 40 -10.10 4.01 9.30
C ASP A 40 -8.59 3.99 9.64
N GLY A 41 -8.18 4.96 10.44
CA GLY A 41 -6.78 5.20 10.75
C GLY A 41 -6.07 4.01 11.39
N LYS A 42 -6.76 3.28 12.28
CA LYS A 42 -6.16 2.10 12.93
C LYS A 42 -5.83 1.02 11.92
N LYS A 43 -6.81 0.61 11.10
CA LYS A 43 -6.59 -0.43 10.09
C LYS A 43 -5.60 0.03 9.02
N TYR A 44 -5.64 1.31 8.64
CA TYR A 44 -4.72 1.89 7.68
C TYR A 44 -3.26 1.77 8.14
N ILE A 45 -2.95 2.25 9.34
CA ILE A 45 -1.59 2.23 9.89
C ILE A 45 -1.11 0.80 10.19
N ASP A 46 -2.01 -0.11 10.57
CA ASP A 46 -1.70 -1.51 10.81
C ASP A 46 -1.22 -2.27 9.55
N LEU A 47 -1.44 -1.72 8.34
CA LEU A 47 -0.90 -2.30 7.12
C LEU A 47 0.60 -2.09 6.97
N PHE A 48 1.19 -1.10 7.62
CA PHE A 48 2.61 -0.78 7.53
C PHE A 48 3.45 -1.58 8.52
N SER A 49 4.67 -1.95 8.10
CA SER A 49 5.67 -2.52 9.01
C SER A 49 6.22 -1.44 9.95
N GLU A 50 6.87 -1.85 11.06
CA GLU A 50 7.38 -0.90 12.05
C GLU A 50 8.47 0.04 11.49
N ASP A 51 9.24 -0.46 10.55
CA ASP A 51 10.32 0.26 9.86
C ASP A 51 9.87 0.91 8.54
N ALA A 52 8.56 1.02 8.31
CA ALA A 52 8.04 1.56 7.06
C ALA A 52 8.34 3.04 6.87
N VAL A 53 8.49 3.42 5.59
CA VAL A 53 8.62 4.81 5.16
C VAL A 53 7.54 5.13 4.12
N PHE A 54 6.83 6.22 4.33
CA PHE A 54 5.90 6.78 3.37
C PHE A 54 6.50 8.02 2.70
N PHE A 55 6.34 8.10 1.39
CA PHE A 55 6.69 9.29 0.60
C PHE A 55 5.40 9.85 -0.01
N GLY A 56 5.10 11.09 0.33
CA GLY A 56 3.99 11.80 -0.28
C GLY A 56 4.40 12.49 -1.58
N THR A 57 3.55 13.39 -2.05
CA THR A 57 3.74 14.08 -3.34
C THR A 57 4.71 15.28 -3.27
N ASP A 58 5.00 15.78 -2.08
CA ASP A 58 6.00 16.84 -1.87
C ASP A 58 7.36 16.22 -1.53
N ILE A 59 8.45 16.86 -1.99
CA ILE A 59 9.82 16.39 -1.77
C ILE A 59 10.18 16.29 -0.28
N ASN A 60 9.55 17.09 0.55
CA ASN A 60 9.76 17.10 2.01
C ASN A 60 8.92 16.03 2.74
N GLU A 61 7.99 15.39 2.04
CA GLU A 61 7.09 14.37 2.60
C GLU A 61 7.74 12.98 2.60
N ARG A 62 8.82 12.84 3.38
CA ARG A 62 9.44 11.56 3.70
C ARG A 62 9.22 11.26 5.17
N TRP A 63 8.24 10.42 5.46
CA TRP A 63 7.85 10.12 6.83
C TRP A 63 8.21 8.68 7.24
N PRO A 64 8.99 8.49 8.31
CA PRO A 64 8.95 7.24 9.07
C PRO A 64 7.52 6.93 9.53
N LYS A 65 7.22 5.66 9.77
CA LYS A 65 5.86 5.19 10.12
C LYS A 65 5.18 6.02 11.21
N GLU A 66 5.88 6.36 12.30
CA GLU A 66 5.27 7.06 13.43
C GLU A 66 4.92 8.52 13.10
N ASP A 67 5.76 9.19 12.31
CA ASP A 67 5.48 10.54 11.84
C ASP A 67 4.29 10.53 10.87
N PHE A 68 4.28 9.56 9.95
CA PHE A 68 3.17 9.35 9.03
C PHE A 68 1.88 9.00 9.78
N ARG A 69 1.96 8.16 10.81
CA ARG A 69 0.83 7.83 11.67
C ARG A 69 0.21 9.08 12.29
N THR A 70 1.03 9.93 12.88
CA THR A 70 0.58 11.19 13.52
C THR A 70 -0.17 12.06 12.50
N TYR A 71 0.41 12.25 11.33
CA TYR A 71 -0.21 13.02 10.25
C TYR A 71 -1.53 12.41 9.75
N ALA A 72 -1.54 11.10 9.47
CA ALA A 72 -2.70 10.40 8.93
C ALA A 72 -3.86 10.35 9.94
N LEU A 73 -3.58 10.06 11.22
CA LEU A 73 -4.62 10.00 12.26
C LEU A 73 -5.26 11.36 12.50
N ALA A 74 -4.47 12.44 12.61
CA ALA A 74 -5.02 13.78 12.77
C ALA A 74 -5.97 14.17 11.62
N ARG A 75 -5.68 13.73 10.40
CA ARG A 75 -6.55 13.96 9.25
C ARG A 75 -7.82 13.09 9.31
N PHE A 76 -7.69 11.82 9.66
CA PHE A 76 -8.80 10.85 9.71
C PHE A 76 -9.77 11.12 10.85
N GLU A 77 -9.30 11.62 11.99
CA GLU A 77 -10.14 12.08 13.11
C GLU A 77 -11.14 13.17 12.70
N ASN A 78 -10.77 13.98 11.71
CA ASN A 78 -11.67 14.96 11.10
C ASN A 78 -12.58 14.39 10.01
N GLY A 79 -12.63 13.06 9.83
CA GLY A 79 -13.43 12.39 8.80
C GLY A 79 -12.93 12.60 7.37
N VAL A 80 -11.70 13.10 7.20
CA VAL A 80 -11.14 13.42 5.88
C VAL A 80 -10.15 12.34 5.47
N GLY A 81 -10.62 11.38 4.69
CA GLY A 81 -9.79 10.34 4.09
C GLY A 81 -9.15 10.74 2.75
N TRP A 82 -8.41 9.80 2.18
CA TRP A 82 -7.89 9.89 0.81
C TRP A 82 -8.61 8.86 -0.05
N THR A 83 -9.14 9.29 -1.19
CA THR A 83 -9.83 8.38 -2.12
C THR A 83 -9.06 8.30 -3.41
N TYR A 84 -8.49 7.12 -3.65
CA TYR A 84 -7.86 6.72 -4.89
C TYR A 84 -8.52 5.45 -5.40
N TYR A 85 -8.70 5.37 -6.72
CA TYR A 85 -9.24 4.19 -7.39
C TYR A 85 -8.10 3.54 -8.18
N MET A 86 -7.76 2.30 -7.87
CA MET A 86 -6.75 1.54 -8.59
C MET A 86 -7.25 1.26 -10.02
N LYS A 87 -6.45 1.65 -11.02
CA LYS A 87 -6.69 1.45 -12.44
C LYS A 87 -5.89 0.27 -12.97
N GLU A 88 -4.63 0.19 -12.58
CA GLU A 88 -3.69 -0.84 -13.00
C GLU A 88 -2.71 -1.10 -11.86
N ARG A 89 -2.25 -2.35 -11.71
CA ARG A 89 -1.24 -2.74 -10.72
C ARG A 89 -0.39 -3.87 -11.26
N ASN A 90 0.91 -3.77 -11.07
CA ASN A 90 1.90 -4.80 -11.35
C ASN A 90 2.62 -5.16 -10.06
N ILE A 91 2.77 -6.46 -9.79
CA ILE A 91 3.39 -6.97 -8.56
C ILE A 91 4.51 -7.94 -8.94
N PHE A 92 5.64 -7.81 -8.30
CA PHE A 92 6.82 -8.63 -8.49
C PHE A 92 7.30 -9.17 -7.15
N PHE A 93 8.02 -10.30 -7.16
CA PHE A 93 8.50 -10.96 -5.95
C PHE A 93 10.00 -11.20 -6.00
N SER A 94 10.62 -11.25 -4.82
CA SER A 94 11.95 -11.80 -4.64
C SER A 94 11.94 -13.33 -4.83
N ASP A 95 13.09 -13.93 -5.12
CA ASP A 95 13.24 -15.37 -5.35
C ASP A 95 12.73 -16.23 -4.17
N ASP A 96 12.82 -15.71 -2.94
CA ASP A 96 12.33 -16.37 -1.73
C ASP A 96 10.87 -16.06 -1.40
N GLU A 97 10.19 -15.28 -2.25
CA GLU A 97 8.80 -14.84 -2.12
C GLU A 97 8.45 -14.15 -0.78
N LYS A 98 9.45 -13.60 -0.06
CA LYS A 98 9.23 -12.91 1.21
C LYS A 98 9.19 -11.40 1.11
N THR A 99 9.60 -10.88 -0.04
CA THR A 99 9.54 -9.47 -0.41
C THR A 99 8.80 -9.33 -1.72
N ALA A 100 7.95 -8.34 -1.80
CA ALA A 100 7.28 -7.95 -3.04
C ALA A 100 7.51 -6.46 -3.28
N TRP A 101 7.61 -6.06 -4.55
CA TRP A 101 7.52 -4.66 -4.95
C TRP A 101 6.42 -4.50 -6.00
N PHE A 102 5.93 -3.30 -6.11
CA PHE A 102 4.81 -3.03 -7.01
C PHE A 102 4.91 -1.64 -7.62
N ASP A 103 4.21 -1.46 -8.70
CA ASP A 103 3.74 -0.19 -9.21
C ASP A 103 2.25 -0.24 -9.49
N GLU A 104 1.58 0.90 -9.34
CA GLU A 104 0.16 1.02 -9.64
C GLU A 104 -0.19 2.39 -10.21
N ILE A 105 -1.21 2.43 -11.07
CA ILE A 105 -1.84 3.66 -11.54
C ILE A 105 -3.12 3.86 -10.74
N LEU A 106 -3.24 5.02 -10.12
CA LEU A 106 -4.35 5.42 -9.28
C LEU A 106 -5.07 6.62 -9.88
N ILE A 107 -6.39 6.67 -9.72
CA ILE A 107 -7.19 7.80 -10.16
C ILE A 107 -7.71 8.57 -8.94
N SER A 108 -7.38 9.85 -8.87
CA SER A 108 -8.03 10.81 -7.99
C SER A 108 -9.04 11.63 -8.78
N LYS A 109 -10.29 11.72 -8.31
CA LYS A 109 -11.31 12.57 -8.96
C LYS A 109 -10.93 14.05 -8.99
N LYS A 110 -10.09 14.48 -8.03
CA LYS A 110 -9.68 15.89 -7.90
C LYS A 110 -8.45 16.23 -8.75
N TYR A 111 -7.48 15.32 -8.81
CA TYR A 111 -6.15 15.65 -9.33
C TYR A 111 -5.71 14.80 -10.54
N GLY A 112 -6.54 13.84 -10.99
CA GLY A 112 -6.20 12.98 -12.12
C GLY A 112 -5.42 11.73 -11.74
N GLU A 113 -4.47 11.32 -12.59
CA GLU A 113 -3.75 10.06 -12.44
C GLU A 113 -2.49 10.24 -11.59
N PHE A 114 -2.30 9.31 -10.66
CA PHE A 114 -1.12 9.19 -9.80
C PHE A 114 -0.40 7.88 -10.09
N ARG A 115 0.85 7.81 -9.66
CA ARG A 115 1.59 6.55 -9.58
C ARG A 115 1.87 6.23 -8.12
N GLY A 116 1.44 5.04 -7.68
CA GLY A 116 1.89 4.43 -6.45
C GLY A 116 3.03 3.46 -6.75
N THR A 117 4.08 3.47 -5.95
CA THR A 117 5.13 2.44 -5.99
C THR A 117 5.54 2.09 -4.58
N GLY A 118 6.08 0.90 -4.38
CA GLY A 118 6.55 0.53 -3.05
C GLY A 118 6.99 -0.90 -2.93
N ALA A 119 7.22 -1.28 -1.68
CA ALA A 119 7.63 -2.63 -1.33
C ALA A 119 6.85 -3.13 -0.10
N LEU A 120 6.66 -4.44 -0.06
CA LEU A 120 6.06 -5.17 1.06
C LEU A 120 6.99 -6.31 1.47
N LYS A 121 6.91 -6.70 2.74
CA LYS A 121 7.56 -7.90 3.28
C LYS A 121 6.61 -8.69 4.17
N ILE A 122 6.90 -9.97 4.34
CA ILE A 122 6.17 -10.81 5.29
C ILE A 122 6.68 -10.55 6.70
N VAL A 123 5.77 -10.12 7.60
CA VAL A 123 6.01 -9.95 9.03
C VAL A 123 4.96 -10.75 9.79
N LYS A 124 5.36 -11.71 10.62
CA LYS A 124 4.45 -12.57 11.39
C LYS A 124 3.33 -13.17 10.51
N ASN A 125 3.71 -13.75 9.37
CA ASN A 125 2.82 -14.37 8.39
C ASN A 125 1.77 -13.43 7.76
N LYS A 126 2.07 -12.13 7.69
CA LYS A 126 1.22 -11.12 7.03
C LYS A 126 2.07 -10.23 6.15
N TRP A 127 1.58 -9.89 4.98
CA TRP A 127 2.19 -8.84 4.16
C TRP A 127 2.04 -7.49 4.84
N LYS A 128 3.16 -6.77 4.95
CA LYS A 128 3.23 -5.42 5.50
C LYS A 128 3.95 -4.51 4.53
N ILE A 129 3.41 -3.32 4.33
CA ILE A 129 4.01 -2.29 3.48
C ILE A 129 5.24 -1.75 4.20
N THR A 130 6.41 -1.83 3.57
CA THR A 130 7.67 -1.28 4.11
C THR A 130 8.02 0.05 3.48
N GLN A 131 7.55 0.27 2.27
CA GLN A 131 7.70 1.52 1.57
C GLN A 131 6.48 1.76 0.70
N TYR A 132 5.96 2.98 0.73
CA TYR A 132 4.97 3.46 -0.22
C TYR A 132 5.37 4.85 -0.72
N ASN A 133 5.33 5.06 -2.01
CA ASN A 133 5.64 6.33 -2.64
C ASN A 133 4.48 6.72 -3.56
N LEU A 134 3.88 7.87 -3.31
CA LEU A 134 2.79 8.42 -4.10
C LEU A 134 3.31 9.59 -4.94
N LEU A 135 3.19 9.46 -6.24
CA LEU A 135 3.70 10.44 -7.20
C LEU A 135 2.58 11.01 -8.06
N LEU A 136 2.63 12.31 -8.34
CA LEU A 136 1.87 12.94 -9.42
C LEU A 136 2.80 13.09 -10.64
N PRO A 137 2.75 12.19 -11.63
CA PRO A 137 3.62 12.24 -12.79
C PRO A 137 3.38 13.49 -13.63
N ILE A 138 4.45 14.16 -14.04
CA ILE A 138 4.37 15.31 -14.93
C ILE A 138 4.64 14.81 -16.36
N PRO A 139 3.74 15.05 -17.33
CA PRO A 139 3.99 14.76 -18.74
C PRO A 139 5.26 15.45 -19.25
N ASN A 140 6.05 14.78 -20.08
CA ASN A 140 7.34 15.30 -20.56
C ASN A 140 7.21 16.67 -21.23
N ASP A 141 6.13 16.90 -21.98
CA ASP A 141 5.88 18.18 -22.66
C ASP A 141 5.66 19.35 -21.68
N LEU A 142 5.26 19.06 -20.45
CA LEU A 142 5.02 20.05 -19.40
C LEU A 142 6.21 20.18 -18.43
N MET A 143 7.19 19.29 -18.53
CA MET A 143 8.30 19.19 -17.57
C MET A 143 9.06 20.52 -17.43
N LYS A 144 9.41 21.18 -18.55
CA LYS A 144 10.14 22.45 -18.51
C LYS A 144 9.36 23.51 -17.72
N LYS A 145 8.08 23.70 -18.06
CA LYS A 145 7.22 24.70 -17.43
C LYS A 145 7.14 24.49 -15.92
N TYR A 146 6.73 23.29 -15.50
CA TYR A 146 6.53 23.02 -14.07
C TYR A 146 7.84 22.95 -13.29
N SER A 147 8.95 22.54 -13.90
CA SER A 147 10.25 22.57 -13.22
C SER A 147 10.71 24.01 -12.91
N GLU A 148 10.41 24.96 -13.78
CA GLU A 148 10.69 26.39 -13.55
C GLU A 148 9.81 26.92 -12.42
N GLU A 149 8.51 26.65 -12.43
CA GLU A 149 7.57 27.06 -11.38
C GLU A 149 7.93 26.45 -10.01
N ILE A 150 8.30 25.17 -9.97
CA ILE A 150 8.73 24.48 -8.72
C ILE A 150 10.03 25.09 -8.19
N LYS A 151 11.02 25.34 -9.05
CA LYS A 151 12.28 26.01 -8.63
C LYS A 151 12.02 27.38 -8.04
N ASP A 152 11.11 28.15 -8.64
CA ASP A 152 10.79 29.48 -8.16
C ASP A 152 9.98 29.45 -6.87
N TYR A 153 9.14 28.45 -6.67
CA TYR A 153 8.44 28.19 -5.41
C TYR A 153 9.44 27.97 -4.26
N TYR A 154 10.41 27.05 -4.43
CA TYR A 154 11.39 26.73 -3.38
C TYR A 154 12.45 27.83 -3.15
N LYS A 155 12.63 28.80 -4.06
CA LYS A 155 13.47 29.97 -3.79
C LYS A 155 12.80 31.00 -2.90
N LYS A 156 11.46 31.01 -2.87
CA LYS A 156 10.66 32.02 -2.15
C LYS A 156 10.24 31.56 -0.74
N ASN A 157 10.31 30.26 -0.48
CA ASN A 157 9.95 29.60 0.76
C ASN A 157 11.12 28.83 1.36
#